data_784a41c8ff777e2c1e7aaf18a169952c
#
_entry.id   784a41c8ff777e2c1e7aaf18a169952c
#
_cell.length_a   1.000
_cell.length_b   1.000
_cell.length_c   1.000
_cell.angle_alpha   90.00
_cell.angle_beta   90.00
_cell.angle_gamma   90.00
#
_symmetry.space_group_name_H-M   'P 1'
#
loop_
_entity.id
_entity.type
_entity.pdbx_description
1 polymer ?
#
loop_
_entity_poly.entity_id
_entity_poly.type
_entity_poly.pdbx_seq_one_letter_code
_entity_poly.pdbx_strand_id
1 'polypeptide(L)'
;MFYCIFHLRCLGTLLFYLCAMKLQLDFPKIDAPKLKETDIIFGLGSCFGNEVSQQLLQAFIPGMCNPFGTIFHPIPMAQQLNRIMENSPFTPQDFETEQGSFFSYFSHTLLRGTSLEAVQKNHNQQLANANTILLKSTKLILTFGTNWGFQLGETGEWVSNCQKQPAALFNREFAGGEENSQHWIKTLQTLFAVNPGIEVIVTVSPVRHIKDGLSENNKSKAALITLVHQLVATFPNQVFYMPSYEVILDVLRDYRFFADDLCHINSLGLQCIMDWLQKEWFSPNMLSYWKAAKKVQNLFDHRVVSSNFLEIEQLERKKNQLVAEFNSRYHRFI
;
A
#
# COMPACT_ATOMS: atom_id res chain seq x y z
N MET A 1 15.92 -60.23 -14.15
CA MET A 1 14.67 -59.62 -14.60
C MET A 1 13.76 -59.14 -13.45
N PHE A 2 13.94 -59.56 -12.21
CA PHE A 2 13.13 -59.15 -11.06
C PHE A 2 13.58 -57.84 -10.37
N TYR A 3 14.82 -57.39 -10.55
CA TYR A 3 15.33 -56.17 -9.89
C TYR A 3 14.87 -54.86 -10.56
N CYS A 4 14.57 -54.84 -11.86
CA CYS A 4 14.09 -53.63 -12.55
C CYS A 4 12.63 -53.26 -12.28
N ILE A 5 11.79 -54.24 -11.97
CA ILE A 5 10.35 -54.04 -11.72
C ILE A 5 10.09 -53.38 -10.36
N PHE A 6 10.96 -53.69 -9.37
CA PHE A 6 10.84 -53.09 -8.03
C PHE A 6 11.24 -51.61 -8.00
N HIS A 7 12.26 -51.21 -8.78
CA HIS A 7 12.71 -49.82 -8.86
C HIS A 7 11.69 -48.92 -9.58
N LEU A 8 11.03 -49.41 -10.63
CA LEU A 8 10.00 -48.68 -11.37
C LEU A 8 8.70 -48.48 -10.55
N ARG A 9 8.33 -49.45 -9.70
CA ARG A 9 7.19 -49.30 -8.78
C ARG A 9 7.50 -48.30 -7.67
N CYS A 10 8.71 -48.30 -7.08
CA CYS A 10 9.12 -47.32 -6.09
C CYS A 10 9.18 -45.88 -6.65
N LEU A 11 9.69 -45.69 -7.88
CA LEU A 11 9.70 -44.39 -8.56
C LEU A 11 8.30 -43.92 -8.91
N GLY A 12 7.41 -44.81 -9.37
CA GLY A 12 6.01 -44.49 -9.65
C GLY A 12 5.24 -44.09 -8.39
N THR A 13 5.46 -44.81 -7.27
CA THR A 13 4.84 -44.49 -5.97
C THR A 13 5.40 -43.18 -5.40
N LEU A 14 6.70 -42.94 -5.53
CA LEU A 14 7.34 -41.69 -5.10
C LEU A 14 6.87 -40.48 -5.94
N LEU A 15 6.76 -40.64 -7.27
CA LEU A 15 6.18 -39.62 -8.16
C LEU A 15 4.71 -39.36 -7.83
N PHE A 16 3.93 -40.40 -7.54
CA PHE A 16 2.52 -40.25 -7.15
C PHE A 16 2.39 -39.55 -5.79
N TYR A 17 3.27 -39.87 -4.82
CA TYR A 17 3.33 -39.15 -3.55
C TYR A 17 3.74 -37.71 -3.69
N LEU A 18 4.74 -37.40 -4.53
CA LEU A 18 5.17 -36.02 -4.83
C LEU A 18 4.09 -35.24 -5.57
N CYS A 19 3.32 -35.86 -6.47
CA CYS A 19 2.16 -35.22 -7.12
C CYS A 19 0.96 -35.03 -6.20
N ALA A 20 0.84 -35.81 -5.12
CA ALA A 20 -0.23 -35.70 -4.12
C ALA A 20 0.14 -34.78 -2.95
N MET A 21 1.42 -34.41 -2.79
CA MET A 21 1.84 -33.47 -1.74
C MET A 21 1.41 -32.05 -2.06
N LYS A 22 0.55 -31.52 -1.21
CA LYS A 22 0.24 -30.08 -1.24
C LYS A 22 1.43 -29.30 -0.69
N LEU A 23 2.19 -28.66 -1.57
CA LEU A 23 3.42 -27.92 -1.21
C LEU A 23 3.18 -26.47 -0.83
N GLN A 24 1.95 -25.97 -1.01
CA GLN A 24 1.56 -24.60 -0.76
C GLN A 24 0.13 -24.54 -0.23
N LEU A 25 -0.15 -23.60 0.67
CA LEU A 25 -1.51 -23.29 1.10
C LEU A 25 -2.29 -22.61 -0.04
N ASP A 26 -3.61 -22.73 0.01
CA ASP A 26 -4.48 -22.00 -0.91
C ASP A 26 -4.45 -20.51 -0.57
N PHE A 27 -4.50 -19.68 -1.61
CA PHE A 27 -4.63 -18.25 -1.41
C PHE A 27 -5.96 -17.93 -0.74
N PRO A 28 -5.97 -17.07 0.30
CA PRO A 28 -7.20 -16.67 0.97
C PRO A 28 -8.11 -15.90 0.03
N LYS A 29 -9.41 -16.01 0.25
CA LYS A 29 -10.40 -15.15 -0.41
C LYS A 29 -10.39 -13.76 0.23
N ILE A 30 -10.75 -12.77 -0.56
CA ILE A 30 -10.99 -11.40 -0.08
C ILE A 30 -12.50 -11.21 -0.01
N ASP A 31 -13.01 -11.15 1.20
CA ASP A 31 -14.45 -10.89 1.46
C ASP A 31 -14.67 -9.37 1.52
N ALA A 32 -14.56 -8.73 0.36
CA ALA A 32 -14.76 -7.30 0.18
C ALA A 32 -15.47 -7.03 -1.15
N PRO A 33 -16.20 -5.91 -1.28
CA PRO A 33 -16.73 -5.48 -2.56
C PRO A 33 -15.63 -5.36 -3.61
N LYS A 34 -15.89 -5.91 -4.80
CA LYS A 34 -14.90 -5.97 -5.87
C LYS A 34 -14.45 -4.58 -6.29
N LEU A 35 -13.14 -4.45 -6.59
CA LEU A 35 -12.59 -3.25 -7.22
C LEU A 35 -13.12 -3.13 -8.64
N LYS A 36 -13.62 -1.95 -8.98
CA LYS A 36 -14.17 -1.61 -10.29
C LYS A 36 -13.26 -0.60 -11.00
N GLU A 37 -13.31 -0.59 -12.32
CA GLU A 37 -12.59 0.38 -13.15
C GLU A 37 -13.05 1.83 -12.92
N THR A 38 -14.24 2.02 -12.37
CA THR A 38 -14.82 3.33 -12.02
C THR A 38 -14.46 3.81 -10.63
N ASP A 39 -13.83 2.96 -9.80
CA ASP A 39 -13.46 3.34 -8.45
C ASP A 39 -12.39 4.45 -8.44
N ILE A 40 -12.45 5.25 -7.39
CA ILE A 40 -11.42 6.25 -7.04
C ILE A 40 -10.77 5.74 -5.75
N ILE A 41 -9.46 5.52 -5.79
CA ILE A 41 -8.73 4.97 -4.66
C ILE A 41 -8.02 6.05 -3.85
N PHE A 42 -8.03 5.90 -2.53
CA PHE A 42 -7.16 6.66 -1.64
C PHE A 42 -6.32 5.67 -0.81
N GLY A 43 -5.01 5.80 -0.83
CA GLY A 43 -4.10 4.90 -0.11
C GLY A 43 -3.36 5.63 1.01
N LEU A 44 -3.33 5.05 2.21
CA LEU A 44 -2.45 5.47 3.29
C LEU A 44 -1.73 4.26 3.88
N GLY A 45 -0.46 4.41 4.16
CA GLY A 45 0.26 3.41 4.91
C GLY A 45 1.70 3.15 4.49
N SER A 46 2.12 1.92 4.74
CA SER A 46 3.50 1.46 4.59
C SER A 46 3.98 1.44 3.14
N CYS A 47 5.29 1.23 2.96
CA CYS A 47 5.90 1.06 1.64
C CYS A 47 5.23 -0.05 0.82
N PHE A 48 4.84 -1.17 1.43
CA PHE A 48 4.08 -2.23 0.76
C PHE A 48 2.74 -1.72 0.21
N GLY A 49 1.96 -1.01 1.03
CA GLY A 49 0.69 -0.42 0.58
C GLY A 49 0.90 0.63 -0.50
N ASN A 50 2.01 1.38 -0.42
CA ASN A 50 2.41 2.32 -1.46
C ASN A 50 2.66 1.61 -2.79
N GLU A 51 3.43 0.52 -2.81
CA GLU A 51 3.72 -0.23 -4.03
C GLU A 51 2.46 -0.82 -4.67
N VAL A 52 1.57 -1.43 -3.88
CA VAL A 52 0.28 -1.95 -4.37
C VAL A 52 -0.57 -0.82 -4.95
N SER A 53 -0.71 0.30 -4.23
CA SER A 53 -1.47 1.45 -4.70
C SER A 53 -0.87 2.07 -5.96
N GLN A 54 0.46 2.17 -6.04
CA GLN A 54 1.14 2.68 -7.24
C GLN A 54 0.89 1.81 -8.47
N GLN A 55 0.82 0.47 -8.33
CA GLN A 55 0.44 -0.41 -9.45
C GLN A 55 -0.96 -0.07 -9.99
N LEU A 56 -1.92 0.26 -9.10
CA LEU A 56 -3.28 0.66 -9.50
C LEU A 56 -3.28 2.04 -10.16
N LEU A 57 -2.59 3.03 -9.58
CA LEU A 57 -2.48 4.38 -10.14
C LEU A 57 -1.77 4.40 -11.50
N GLN A 58 -0.70 3.63 -11.65
CA GLN A 58 0.01 3.45 -12.92
C GLN A 58 -0.84 2.77 -14.00
N ALA A 59 -1.84 1.99 -13.60
CA ALA A 59 -2.85 1.45 -14.50
C ALA A 59 -4.00 2.45 -14.74
N PHE A 60 -3.78 3.74 -14.48
CA PHE A 60 -4.72 4.85 -14.71
C PHE A 60 -6.02 4.77 -13.90
N ILE A 61 -6.04 4.03 -12.78
CA ILE A 61 -7.12 4.13 -11.79
C ILE A 61 -6.97 5.47 -11.09
N PRO A 62 -8.03 6.32 -11.07
CA PRO A 62 -7.93 7.61 -10.42
C PRO A 62 -7.76 7.48 -8.92
N GLY A 63 -6.98 8.38 -8.34
CA GLY A 63 -6.76 8.36 -6.89
C GLY A 63 -5.47 9.01 -6.44
N MET A 64 -5.13 8.78 -5.20
CA MET A 64 -3.93 9.29 -4.55
C MET A 64 -3.41 8.26 -3.53
N CYS A 65 -2.11 8.24 -3.31
CA CYS A 65 -1.50 7.42 -2.29
C CYS A 65 -0.46 8.22 -1.51
N ASN A 66 -0.49 8.11 -0.18
CA ASN A 66 0.48 8.69 0.74
C ASN A 66 0.85 10.15 0.42
N PRO A 67 -0.11 11.11 0.46
CA PRO A 67 0.14 12.50 0.06
C PRO A 67 1.26 13.17 0.85
N PHE A 68 1.50 12.75 2.10
CA PHE A 68 2.58 13.25 2.95
C PHE A 68 3.74 12.26 3.10
N GLY A 69 3.79 11.24 2.22
CA GLY A 69 4.79 10.16 2.23
C GLY A 69 4.33 8.92 3.03
N THR A 70 5.12 7.86 2.93
CA THR A 70 4.82 6.59 3.61
C THR A 70 4.77 6.75 5.12
N ILE A 71 3.80 6.07 5.74
CA ILE A 71 3.54 6.10 7.16
C ILE A 71 3.28 4.68 7.66
N PHE A 72 3.86 4.31 8.80
CA PHE A 72 3.87 2.92 9.24
C PHE A 72 3.03 2.66 10.48
N HIS A 73 2.96 3.65 11.37
CA HIS A 73 2.34 3.52 12.68
C HIS A 73 0.85 3.94 12.64
N PRO A 74 -0.06 3.18 13.28
CA PRO A 74 -1.50 3.45 13.23
C PRO A 74 -1.91 4.85 13.69
N ILE A 75 -1.37 5.35 14.81
CA ILE A 75 -1.80 6.64 15.39
C ILE A 75 -1.46 7.83 14.49
N PRO A 76 -0.20 8.06 14.06
CA PRO A 76 0.11 9.11 13.10
C PRO A 76 -0.67 8.99 11.78
N MET A 77 -0.98 7.75 11.33
CA MET A 77 -1.80 7.53 10.14
C MET A 77 -3.23 8.02 10.35
N ALA A 78 -3.83 7.76 11.51
CA ALA A 78 -5.15 8.29 11.89
C ALA A 78 -5.13 9.82 11.97
N GLN A 79 -4.07 10.41 12.56
CA GLN A 79 -3.89 11.87 12.61
C GLN A 79 -3.81 12.49 11.21
N GLN A 80 -3.07 11.84 10.27
CA GLN A 80 -3.01 12.30 8.88
C GLN A 80 -4.39 12.24 8.22
N LEU A 81 -5.12 11.14 8.38
CA LEU A 81 -6.45 10.99 7.80
C LEU A 81 -7.44 12.03 8.36
N ASN A 82 -7.41 12.29 9.66
CA ASN A 82 -8.23 13.31 10.30
C ASN A 82 -7.91 14.71 9.73
N ARG A 83 -6.64 15.10 9.66
CA ARG A 83 -6.22 16.39 9.10
C ARG A 83 -6.67 16.55 7.65
N ILE A 84 -6.60 15.49 6.86
CA ILE A 84 -7.07 15.49 5.46
C ILE A 84 -8.59 15.67 5.41
N MET A 85 -9.37 14.96 6.23
CA MET A 85 -10.83 15.08 6.27
C MET A 85 -11.28 16.49 6.67
N GLU A 86 -10.65 17.06 7.68
CA GLU A 86 -10.92 18.41 8.18
C GLU A 86 -10.41 19.51 7.26
N ASN A 87 -9.54 19.19 6.31
CA ASN A 87 -8.81 20.14 5.49
C ASN A 87 -8.13 21.22 6.33
N SER A 88 -7.59 20.82 7.51
CA SER A 88 -7.00 21.74 8.48
C SER A 88 -5.62 22.21 8.02
N PRO A 89 -5.44 23.51 7.64
CA PRO A 89 -4.25 23.97 6.98
C PRO A 89 -3.02 23.91 7.91
N PHE A 90 -1.86 23.71 7.30
CA PHE A 90 -0.58 23.84 8.00
C PHE A 90 -0.29 25.31 8.25
N THR A 91 0.14 25.61 9.47
CA THR A 91 0.58 26.92 9.95
C THR A 91 2.10 26.90 10.14
N PRO A 92 2.76 28.07 10.32
CA PRO A 92 4.20 28.09 10.61
C PRO A 92 4.63 27.23 11.80
N GLN A 93 3.75 27.02 12.79
CA GLN A 93 4.00 26.22 13.99
C GLN A 93 4.05 24.70 13.72
N ASP A 94 3.57 24.25 12.58
CA ASP A 94 3.66 22.84 12.16
C ASP A 94 5.06 22.47 11.61
N PHE A 95 5.99 23.44 11.55
CA PHE A 95 7.30 23.26 10.93
C PHE A 95 8.44 23.58 11.89
N GLU A 96 9.42 22.71 11.87
CA GLU A 96 10.70 22.87 12.52
C GLU A 96 11.78 23.30 11.53
N THR A 97 12.90 23.78 12.06
CA THR A 97 14.05 24.18 11.23
C THR A 97 15.34 23.55 11.74
N GLU A 98 16.16 23.06 10.82
CA GLU A 98 17.51 22.58 11.10
C GLU A 98 18.42 22.90 9.93
N GLN A 99 19.57 23.58 10.23
CA GLN A 99 20.59 23.94 9.23
C GLN A 99 20.02 24.64 7.99
N GLY A 100 19.00 25.51 8.16
CA GLY A 100 18.36 26.21 7.07
C GLY A 100 17.35 25.39 6.26
N SER A 101 17.03 24.18 6.70
CA SER A 101 15.99 23.33 6.12
C SER A 101 14.77 23.28 7.02
N PHE A 102 13.59 23.55 6.43
CA PHE A 102 12.30 23.48 7.11
C PHE A 102 11.63 22.15 6.86
N PHE A 103 11.00 21.57 7.89
CA PHE A 103 10.32 20.27 7.81
C PHE A 103 9.19 20.18 8.83
N SER A 104 8.31 19.18 8.65
CA SER A 104 7.29 18.82 9.62
C SER A 104 7.43 17.36 10.03
N TYR A 105 7.28 17.07 11.33
CA TYR A 105 7.22 15.69 11.83
C TYR A 105 5.99 14.91 11.34
N PHE A 106 5.03 15.62 10.79
CA PHE A 106 3.82 15.06 10.17
C PHE A 106 4.08 14.41 8.81
N SER A 107 5.14 14.80 8.11
CA SER A 107 5.40 14.41 6.72
C SER A 107 6.75 13.71 6.54
N HIS A 108 6.93 13.09 5.38
CA HIS A 108 8.18 12.42 5.01
C HIS A 108 9.29 13.44 4.67
N THR A 109 10.55 13.05 4.84
CA THR A 109 11.74 13.88 4.56
C THR A 109 11.81 14.44 3.13
N LEU A 110 11.15 13.84 2.17
CA LEU A 110 11.06 14.33 0.80
C LEU A 110 10.32 15.66 0.65
N LEU A 111 9.55 16.07 1.66
CA LEU A 111 8.78 17.32 1.68
C LEU A 111 9.50 18.45 2.43
N ARG A 112 10.78 18.29 2.75
CA ARG A 112 11.65 19.36 3.27
C ARG A 112 11.94 20.41 2.21
N GLY A 113 12.31 21.61 2.67
CA GLY A 113 12.75 22.69 1.77
C GLY A 113 13.50 23.77 2.51
N THR A 114 14.05 24.72 1.78
CA THR A 114 14.89 25.83 2.31
C THR A 114 14.11 27.12 2.58
N SER A 115 12.82 27.15 2.29
CA SER A 115 11.93 28.29 2.56
C SER A 115 10.68 27.80 3.30
N LEU A 116 10.40 28.34 4.47
CA LEU A 116 9.20 28.05 5.25
C LEU A 116 7.92 28.27 4.43
N GLU A 117 7.84 29.43 3.76
CA GLU A 117 6.67 29.78 2.94
C GLU A 117 6.44 28.76 1.82
N ALA A 118 7.50 28.34 1.11
CA ALA A 118 7.40 27.37 0.04
C ALA A 118 7.00 25.97 0.56
N VAL A 119 7.56 25.52 1.69
CA VAL A 119 7.24 24.24 2.31
C VAL A 119 5.80 24.24 2.81
N GLN A 120 5.38 25.29 3.52
CA GLN A 120 4.01 25.45 4.00
C GLN A 120 2.99 25.49 2.84
N LYS A 121 3.28 26.26 1.80
CA LYS A 121 2.43 26.33 0.60
C LYS A 121 2.28 24.96 -0.07
N ASN A 122 3.38 24.22 -0.21
CA ASN A 122 3.36 22.87 -0.78
C ASN A 122 2.52 21.91 0.06
N HIS A 123 2.70 21.90 1.40
CA HIS A 123 1.90 21.07 2.30
C HIS A 123 0.41 21.41 2.21
N ASN A 124 0.05 22.70 2.18
CA ASN A 124 -1.34 23.12 2.05
C ASN A 124 -1.95 22.76 0.69
N GLN A 125 -1.17 22.85 -0.39
CA GLN A 125 -1.61 22.39 -1.72
C GLN A 125 -1.85 20.87 -1.73
N GLN A 126 -0.95 20.09 -1.16
CA GLN A 126 -1.12 18.65 -1.02
C GLN A 126 -2.33 18.28 -0.15
N LEU A 127 -2.54 19.01 0.95
CA LEU A 127 -3.69 18.82 1.83
C LEU A 127 -5.01 19.04 1.09
N ALA A 128 -5.15 20.16 0.38
CA ALA A 128 -6.35 20.49 -0.39
C ALA A 128 -6.64 19.45 -1.50
N ASN A 129 -5.59 19.00 -2.19
CA ASN A 129 -5.70 17.94 -3.19
C ASN A 129 -6.12 16.61 -2.55
N ALA A 130 -5.48 16.23 -1.44
CA ALA A 130 -5.80 14.99 -0.72
C ALA A 130 -7.24 15.00 -0.19
N ASN A 131 -7.70 16.09 0.40
CA ASN A 131 -9.08 16.27 0.84
C ASN A 131 -10.06 16.09 -0.32
N THR A 132 -9.82 16.79 -1.43
CA THR A 132 -10.68 16.73 -2.63
C THR A 132 -10.80 15.30 -3.17
N ILE A 133 -9.70 14.55 -3.20
CA ILE A 133 -9.68 13.16 -3.70
C ILE A 133 -10.32 12.23 -2.68
N LEU A 134 -10.01 12.35 -1.39
CA LEU A 134 -10.58 11.52 -0.33
C LEU A 134 -12.11 11.60 -0.29
N LEU A 135 -12.67 12.82 -0.39
CA LEU A 135 -14.13 13.02 -0.38
C LEU A 135 -14.85 12.40 -1.59
N LYS A 136 -14.12 12.17 -2.70
CA LYS A 136 -14.64 11.51 -3.90
C LYS A 136 -14.26 10.03 -3.98
N SER A 137 -13.39 9.55 -3.08
CA SER A 137 -12.90 8.18 -3.11
C SER A 137 -14.00 7.18 -2.77
N THR A 138 -14.02 6.08 -3.50
CA THR A 138 -14.91 4.94 -3.25
C THR A 138 -14.22 3.83 -2.47
N LYS A 139 -12.88 3.81 -2.49
CA LYS A 139 -12.04 2.86 -1.78
C LYS A 139 -10.93 3.57 -1.00
N LEU A 140 -10.83 3.30 0.30
CA LEU A 140 -9.68 3.68 1.13
C LEU A 140 -8.87 2.42 1.44
N ILE A 141 -7.60 2.39 1.07
CA ILE A 141 -6.68 1.29 1.37
C ILE A 141 -5.76 1.72 2.51
N LEU A 142 -5.88 1.06 3.66
CA LEU A 142 -5.07 1.32 4.85
C LEU A 142 -4.10 0.16 5.07
N THR A 143 -2.80 0.44 5.07
CA THR A 143 -1.76 -0.59 5.26
C THR A 143 -0.93 -0.30 6.49
N PHE A 144 -1.23 -1.00 7.59
CA PHE A 144 -0.53 -0.85 8.86
C PHE A 144 0.84 -1.55 8.84
N GLY A 145 1.89 -0.84 9.23
CA GLY A 145 3.27 -1.33 9.18
C GLY A 145 3.75 -1.93 10.49
N THR A 146 3.76 -1.12 11.53
CA THR A 146 4.27 -1.47 12.86
C THR A 146 3.57 -0.69 13.95
N ASN A 147 3.45 -1.29 15.14
CA ASN A 147 2.99 -0.63 16.38
C ASN A 147 4.13 0.02 17.18
N TRP A 148 5.37 -0.16 16.72
CA TRP A 148 6.50 0.61 17.25
C TRP A 148 6.57 1.93 16.51
N GLY A 149 6.48 3.03 17.28
CA GLY A 149 6.57 4.39 16.75
C GLY A 149 7.48 5.28 17.59
N PHE A 150 7.40 6.56 17.34
CA PHE A 150 8.15 7.57 18.05
C PHE A 150 7.23 8.69 18.50
N GLN A 151 7.47 9.17 19.71
CA GLN A 151 6.86 10.37 20.28
C GLN A 151 7.94 11.42 20.49
N LEU A 152 7.60 12.69 20.36
CA LEU A 152 8.48 13.78 20.81
C LEU A 152 8.66 13.71 22.32
N GLY A 153 9.92 13.75 22.77
CA GLY A 153 10.25 13.62 24.19
C GLY A 153 9.63 14.69 25.09
N GLU A 154 9.46 15.90 24.56
CA GLU A 154 8.92 17.04 25.30
C GLU A 154 7.39 17.02 25.40
N THR A 155 6.69 16.68 24.30
CA THR A 155 5.23 16.80 24.19
C THR A 155 4.50 15.46 24.30
N GLY A 156 5.20 14.35 24.07
CA GLY A 156 4.57 13.03 23.94
C GLY A 156 3.75 12.84 22.64
N GLU A 157 3.83 13.79 21.70
CA GLU A 157 3.11 13.69 20.43
C GLU A 157 3.71 12.64 19.50
N TRP A 158 2.87 11.81 18.92
CA TRP A 158 3.29 10.84 17.91
C TRP A 158 3.74 11.52 16.63
N VAL A 159 4.86 11.07 16.07
CA VAL A 159 5.42 11.61 14.83
C VAL A 159 5.31 10.60 13.69
N SER A 160 5.02 11.09 12.50
CA SER A 160 5.00 10.26 11.27
C SER A 160 6.41 9.93 10.81
N ASN A 161 7.36 10.85 11.02
CA ASN A 161 8.75 10.70 10.60
C ASN A 161 9.68 11.52 11.52
N CYS A 162 10.75 10.90 12.02
CA CYS A 162 11.74 11.57 12.87
C CYS A 162 12.63 12.56 12.11
N GLN A 163 12.48 12.71 10.81
CA GLN A 163 13.18 13.71 9.98
C GLN A 163 14.71 13.63 10.07
N LYS A 164 15.28 12.47 10.39
CA LYS A 164 16.71 12.24 10.64
C LYS A 164 17.27 13.09 11.79
N GLN A 165 16.40 13.57 12.68
CA GLN A 165 16.79 14.31 13.86
C GLN A 165 17.47 13.39 14.90
N PRO A 166 18.24 13.94 15.84
CA PRO A 166 18.90 13.17 16.91
C PRO A 166 17.90 12.29 17.66
N ALA A 167 18.28 11.03 17.88
CA ALA A 167 17.42 10.04 18.56
C ALA A 167 17.00 10.48 19.98
N ALA A 168 17.80 11.31 20.63
CA ALA A 168 17.51 11.83 21.98
C ALA A 168 16.26 12.72 22.05
N LEU A 169 15.77 13.23 20.91
CA LEU A 169 14.55 14.03 20.84
C LEU A 169 13.27 13.17 20.90
N PHE A 170 13.40 11.86 20.82
CA PHE A 170 12.25 10.97 20.68
C PHE A 170 12.26 9.85 21.71
N ASN A 171 11.09 9.53 22.22
CA ASN A 171 10.83 8.30 22.94
C ASN A 171 10.32 7.27 21.94
N ARG A 172 10.88 6.05 21.98
CA ARG A 172 10.39 4.93 21.21
C ARG A 172 9.31 4.20 21.98
N GLU A 173 8.10 4.20 21.47
CA GLU A 173 6.93 3.68 22.18
C GLU A 173 6.19 2.60 21.37
N PHE A 174 5.58 1.68 22.10
CA PHE A 174 4.70 0.67 21.56
C PHE A 174 3.25 1.05 21.87
N ALA A 175 2.48 1.41 20.86
CA ALA A 175 1.07 1.71 21.05
C ALA A 175 0.26 0.45 21.43
N GLY A 176 -0.48 0.52 22.50
CA GLY A 176 -1.38 -0.55 22.92
C GLY A 176 -2.50 -0.83 21.92
N GLY A 177 -3.03 -2.06 21.94
CA GLY A 177 -4.13 -2.43 21.02
C GLY A 177 -5.38 -1.62 21.24
N GLU A 178 -5.72 -1.30 22.50
CA GLU A 178 -6.88 -0.50 22.86
C GLU A 178 -6.73 0.96 22.41
N GLU A 179 -5.58 1.58 22.64
CA GLU A 179 -5.29 2.95 22.20
C GLU A 179 -5.45 3.08 20.68
N ASN A 180 -4.84 2.18 19.91
CA ASN A 180 -4.99 2.13 18.46
C ASN A 180 -6.44 1.98 18.03
N SER A 181 -7.19 1.09 18.69
CA SER A 181 -8.58 0.82 18.36
C SER A 181 -9.47 2.04 18.59
N GLN A 182 -9.29 2.74 19.70
CA GLN A 182 -10.06 3.95 20.03
C GLN A 182 -9.78 5.07 19.00
N HIS A 183 -8.52 5.30 18.65
CA HIS A 183 -8.16 6.27 17.61
C HIS A 183 -8.81 5.94 16.27
N TRP A 184 -8.72 4.69 15.82
CA TRP A 184 -9.23 4.30 14.51
C TRP A 184 -10.76 4.22 14.45
N ILE A 185 -11.42 3.77 15.50
CA ILE A 185 -12.91 3.76 15.55
C ILE A 185 -13.43 5.19 15.40
N LYS A 186 -12.88 6.15 16.15
CA LYS A 186 -13.27 7.57 16.04
C LYS A 186 -12.97 8.13 14.65
N THR A 187 -11.78 7.85 14.10
CA THR A 187 -11.40 8.33 12.77
C THR A 187 -12.31 7.79 11.68
N LEU A 188 -12.65 6.49 11.72
CA LEU A 188 -13.55 5.88 10.74
C LEU A 188 -15.00 6.36 10.89
N GLN A 189 -15.49 6.61 12.11
CA GLN A 189 -16.80 7.25 12.32
C GLN A 189 -16.86 8.62 11.65
N THR A 190 -15.81 9.44 11.81
CA THR A 190 -15.69 10.73 11.13
C THR A 190 -15.65 10.56 9.61
N LEU A 191 -14.87 9.60 9.10
CA LEU A 191 -14.79 9.31 7.67
C LEU A 191 -16.16 8.94 7.08
N PHE A 192 -16.90 8.04 7.73
CA PHE A 192 -18.21 7.61 7.26
C PHE A 192 -19.28 8.71 7.37
N ALA A 193 -19.09 9.69 8.24
CA ALA A 193 -19.96 10.87 8.30
C ALA A 193 -19.74 11.81 7.11
N VAL A 194 -18.48 11.97 6.64
CA VAL A 194 -18.15 12.88 5.52
C VAL A 194 -18.19 12.18 4.15
N ASN A 195 -17.99 10.87 4.10
CA ASN A 195 -18.05 10.06 2.89
C ASN A 195 -18.75 8.71 3.20
N PRO A 196 -20.09 8.67 3.27
CA PRO A 196 -20.82 7.47 3.68
C PRO A 196 -20.69 6.27 2.73
N GLY A 197 -20.33 6.52 1.48
CA GLY A 197 -20.21 5.50 0.44
C GLY A 197 -18.82 4.87 0.32
N ILE A 198 -17.84 5.32 1.11
CA ILE A 198 -16.49 4.80 1.03
C ILE A 198 -16.38 3.41 1.66
N GLU A 199 -15.70 2.50 0.98
CA GLU A 199 -15.35 1.19 1.50
C GLU A 199 -13.88 1.18 1.92
N VAL A 200 -13.60 0.74 3.13
CA VAL A 200 -12.26 0.76 3.71
C VAL A 200 -11.65 -0.63 3.67
N ILE A 201 -10.54 -0.78 2.98
CA ILE A 201 -9.77 -2.01 2.90
C ILE A 201 -8.59 -1.90 3.84
N VAL A 202 -8.60 -2.67 4.92
CA VAL A 202 -7.52 -2.69 5.91
C VAL A 202 -6.61 -3.90 5.67
N THR A 203 -5.32 -3.72 5.80
CA THR A 203 -4.33 -4.80 5.67
C THR A 203 -3.12 -4.56 6.58
N VAL A 204 -2.43 -5.64 6.93
CA VAL A 204 -1.17 -5.59 7.65
C VAL A 204 -0.01 -5.81 6.68
N SER A 205 0.95 -4.90 6.71
CA SER A 205 2.15 -4.99 5.86
C SER A 205 2.96 -6.25 6.15
N PRO A 206 3.34 -7.03 5.14
CA PRO A 206 4.23 -8.18 5.31
C PRO A 206 5.69 -7.79 5.54
N VAL A 207 6.05 -6.53 5.35
CA VAL A 207 7.42 -6.04 5.58
C VAL A 207 7.78 -6.19 7.06
N ARG A 208 8.95 -6.79 7.31
CA ARG A 208 9.47 -7.00 8.67
C ARG A 208 10.19 -5.76 9.17
N HIS A 209 9.86 -5.33 10.38
CA HIS A 209 10.55 -4.26 11.09
C HIS A 209 11.49 -4.89 12.13
N ILE A 210 12.69 -5.29 11.70
CA ILE A 210 13.62 -6.09 12.51
C ILE A 210 14.59 -5.28 13.38
N LYS A 211 14.48 -3.95 13.37
CA LYS A 211 15.36 -3.08 14.16
C LYS A 211 15.33 -3.42 15.66
N ASP A 212 14.16 -3.84 16.16
CA ASP A 212 13.94 -4.21 17.55
C ASP A 212 13.97 -5.74 17.75
N GLY A 213 14.33 -6.49 16.70
CA GLY A 213 14.38 -7.94 16.70
C GLY A 213 13.07 -8.61 16.23
N LEU A 214 13.18 -9.89 15.90
CA LEU A 214 12.04 -10.66 15.33
C LEU A 214 10.89 -10.83 16.33
N SER A 215 11.19 -10.97 17.62
CA SER A 215 10.16 -11.11 18.66
C SER A 215 9.28 -9.86 18.74
N GLU A 216 9.90 -8.68 18.77
CA GLU A 216 9.18 -7.40 18.84
C GLU A 216 8.44 -7.09 17.53
N ASN A 217 9.00 -7.50 16.38
CA ASN A 217 8.26 -7.46 15.12
C ASN A 217 6.99 -8.31 15.18
N ASN A 218 7.08 -9.56 15.67
CA ASN A 218 5.92 -10.45 15.74
C ASN A 218 4.87 -9.96 16.74
N LYS A 219 5.28 -9.43 17.90
CA LYS A 219 4.40 -8.76 18.86
C LYS A 219 3.65 -7.60 18.21
N SER A 220 4.37 -6.77 17.45
CA SER A 220 3.79 -5.66 16.70
C SER A 220 2.79 -6.13 15.65
N LYS A 221 3.11 -7.15 14.86
CA LYS A 221 2.21 -7.73 13.85
C LYS A 221 0.96 -8.34 14.47
N ALA A 222 1.10 -9.06 15.57
CA ALA A 222 -0.05 -9.63 16.31
C ALA A 222 -1.03 -8.53 16.76
N ALA A 223 -0.51 -7.42 17.31
CA ALA A 223 -1.35 -6.29 17.71
C ALA A 223 -2.04 -5.62 16.51
N LEU A 224 -1.36 -5.49 15.37
CA LEU A 224 -1.96 -4.94 14.13
C LEU A 224 -3.03 -5.87 13.55
N ILE A 225 -2.82 -7.19 13.57
CA ILE A 225 -3.82 -8.17 13.14
C ILE A 225 -5.06 -8.08 14.03
N THR A 226 -4.87 -7.96 15.35
CA THR A 226 -5.99 -7.76 16.28
C THR A 226 -6.74 -6.45 15.97
N LEU A 227 -6.03 -5.35 15.75
CA LEU A 227 -6.63 -4.06 15.39
C LEU A 227 -7.51 -4.19 14.14
N VAL A 228 -6.99 -4.74 13.04
CA VAL A 228 -7.76 -4.80 11.78
C VAL A 228 -9.01 -5.66 11.93
N HIS A 229 -8.96 -6.76 12.66
CA HIS A 229 -10.14 -7.58 12.95
C HIS A 229 -11.17 -6.87 13.85
N GLN A 230 -10.71 -6.07 14.82
CA GLN A 230 -11.61 -5.23 15.62
C GLN A 230 -12.33 -4.19 14.75
N LEU A 231 -11.61 -3.54 13.81
CA LEU A 231 -12.23 -2.56 12.91
C LEU A 231 -13.26 -3.21 11.98
N VAL A 232 -12.96 -4.39 11.42
CA VAL A 232 -13.93 -5.17 10.62
C VAL A 232 -15.17 -5.54 11.45
N ALA A 233 -14.98 -6.00 12.69
CA ALA A 233 -16.09 -6.35 13.57
C ALA A 233 -16.95 -5.13 13.98
N THR A 234 -16.32 -3.95 14.12
CA THR A 234 -17.01 -2.70 14.47
C THR A 234 -17.80 -2.13 13.29
N PHE A 235 -17.29 -2.28 12.06
CA PHE A 235 -17.89 -1.72 10.84
C PHE A 235 -18.07 -2.79 9.75
N PRO A 236 -18.89 -3.83 9.96
CA PRO A 236 -18.91 -5.05 9.14
C PRO A 236 -19.33 -4.85 7.68
N ASN A 237 -19.99 -3.71 7.35
CA ASN A 237 -20.45 -3.41 6.00
C ASN A 237 -19.59 -2.32 5.30
N GLN A 238 -18.56 -1.81 5.95
CA GLN A 238 -17.77 -0.68 5.46
C GLN A 238 -16.26 -0.93 5.55
N VAL A 239 -15.82 -1.81 6.46
CA VAL A 239 -14.39 -2.15 6.64
C VAL A 239 -14.20 -3.63 6.32
N PHE A 240 -13.22 -3.92 5.47
CA PHE A 240 -12.93 -5.26 4.95
C PHE A 240 -11.45 -5.58 5.10
N TYR A 241 -11.13 -6.82 5.49
CA TYR A 241 -9.76 -7.25 5.63
C TYR A 241 -9.20 -7.83 4.32
N MET A 242 -8.01 -7.38 3.95
CA MET A 242 -7.21 -7.94 2.87
C MET A 242 -5.99 -8.66 3.48
N PRO A 243 -5.95 -10.01 3.50
CA PRO A 243 -4.94 -10.79 4.22
C PRO A 243 -3.61 -10.88 3.47
N SER A 244 -3.01 -9.73 3.12
CA SER A 244 -1.73 -9.70 2.39
C SER A 244 -0.54 -10.14 3.24
N TYR A 245 -0.63 -9.97 4.56
CA TYR A 245 0.37 -10.49 5.50
C TYR A 245 0.45 -12.02 5.41
N GLU A 246 -0.68 -12.69 5.49
CA GLU A 246 -0.79 -14.15 5.42
C GLU A 246 -0.38 -14.69 4.04
N VAL A 247 -0.71 -13.95 2.97
CA VAL A 247 -0.29 -14.36 1.62
C VAL A 247 1.23 -14.44 1.53
N ILE A 248 1.95 -13.44 2.01
CA ILE A 248 3.42 -13.43 1.93
C ILE A 248 4.06 -14.38 2.94
N LEU A 249 3.58 -14.38 4.20
CA LEU A 249 4.26 -15.09 5.29
C LEU A 249 3.87 -16.57 5.36
N ASP A 250 2.66 -16.94 4.94
CA ASP A 250 2.15 -18.32 5.07
C ASP A 250 1.98 -19.02 3.73
N VAL A 251 1.41 -18.35 2.70
CA VAL A 251 1.18 -18.96 1.40
C VAL A 251 2.46 -18.99 0.57
N LEU A 252 3.14 -17.88 0.38
CA LEU A 252 4.39 -17.80 -0.40
C LEU A 252 5.59 -18.26 0.40
N ARG A 253 5.73 -17.86 1.65
CA ARG A 253 6.61 -18.38 2.70
C ARG A 253 8.09 -18.63 2.33
N ASP A 254 8.59 -18.12 1.24
CA ASP A 254 9.93 -18.39 0.72
C ASP A 254 10.69 -17.08 0.53
N TYR A 255 11.98 -17.05 0.89
CA TYR A 255 12.81 -15.85 0.77
C TYR A 255 13.02 -15.38 -0.68
N ARG A 256 12.73 -16.21 -1.70
CA ARG A 256 12.74 -15.77 -3.11
C ARG A 256 11.77 -14.62 -3.40
N PHE A 257 10.78 -14.39 -2.54
CA PHE A 257 9.79 -13.30 -2.63
C PHE A 257 10.21 -12.03 -1.90
N PHE A 258 11.38 -12.06 -1.25
CA PHE A 258 11.94 -10.92 -0.51
C PHE A 258 13.12 -10.31 -1.26
N ALA A 259 13.38 -9.03 -1.01
CA ALA A 259 14.57 -8.33 -1.46
C ALA A 259 15.82 -8.82 -0.68
N ASP A 260 17.00 -8.32 -1.05
CA ASP A 260 18.28 -8.73 -0.44
C ASP A 260 18.36 -8.45 1.07
N ASP A 261 17.55 -7.51 1.57
CA ASP A 261 17.44 -7.20 3.01
C ASP A 261 16.59 -8.22 3.80
N LEU A 262 15.95 -9.16 3.12
CA LEU A 262 15.06 -10.20 3.66
C LEU A 262 13.87 -9.67 4.46
N CYS A 263 13.55 -8.39 4.30
CA CYS A 263 12.48 -7.67 4.99
C CYS A 263 11.41 -7.15 4.04
N HIS A 264 11.83 -6.46 2.99
CA HIS A 264 10.93 -5.96 1.95
C HIS A 264 10.63 -7.07 0.95
N ILE A 265 9.42 -7.04 0.36
CA ILE A 265 9.10 -7.91 -0.77
C ILE A 265 9.79 -7.39 -2.03
N ASN A 266 10.21 -8.32 -2.90
CA ASN A 266 10.77 -7.98 -4.20
C ASN A 266 9.67 -7.92 -5.29
N SER A 267 10.08 -7.66 -6.54
CA SER A 267 9.18 -7.57 -7.68
C SER A 267 8.38 -8.86 -7.93
N LEU A 268 8.97 -10.05 -7.67
CA LEU A 268 8.27 -11.33 -7.80
C LEU A 268 7.17 -11.46 -6.74
N GLY A 269 7.47 -11.10 -5.48
CA GLY A 269 6.49 -11.11 -4.39
C GLY A 269 5.34 -10.12 -4.68
N LEU A 270 5.65 -8.93 -5.15
CA LEU A 270 4.65 -7.94 -5.56
C LEU A 270 3.79 -8.45 -6.73
N GLN A 271 4.38 -9.11 -7.72
CA GLN A 271 3.64 -9.71 -8.82
C GLN A 271 2.64 -10.77 -8.33
N CYS A 272 3.07 -11.66 -7.44
CA CYS A 272 2.17 -12.67 -6.84
C CYS A 272 1.00 -12.02 -6.09
N ILE A 273 1.24 -10.94 -5.35
CA ILE A 273 0.18 -10.16 -4.68
C ILE A 273 -0.79 -9.58 -5.72
N MET A 274 -0.28 -8.95 -6.79
CA MET A 274 -1.12 -8.37 -7.81
C MET A 274 -1.95 -9.43 -8.57
N ASP A 275 -1.38 -10.60 -8.84
CA ASP A 275 -2.10 -11.72 -9.47
C ASP A 275 -3.22 -12.26 -8.56
N TRP A 276 -2.94 -12.38 -7.25
CA TRP A 276 -3.93 -12.73 -6.25
C TRP A 276 -5.05 -11.69 -6.18
N LEU A 277 -4.73 -10.38 -6.13
CA LEU A 277 -5.72 -9.30 -6.12
C LEU A 277 -6.58 -9.30 -7.39
N GLN A 278 -6.00 -9.54 -8.56
CA GLN A 278 -6.74 -9.68 -9.80
C GLN A 278 -7.76 -10.83 -9.73
N LYS A 279 -7.38 -11.96 -9.15
CA LYS A 279 -8.25 -13.13 -9.02
C LYS A 279 -9.34 -12.92 -7.97
N GLU A 280 -8.98 -12.40 -6.80
CA GLU A 280 -9.87 -12.39 -5.63
C GLU A 280 -10.62 -11.05 -5.45
N TRP A 281 -10.09 -9.94 -5.97
CA TRP A 281 -10.67 -8.62 -5.67
C TRP A 281 -11.16 -7.84 -6.90
N PHE A 282 -10.62 -8.08 -8.09
CA PHE A 282 -11.05 -7.33 -9.28
C PHE A 282 -12.40 -7.82 -9.80
N SER A 283 -13.25 -6.87 -10.24
CA SER A 283 -14.45 -7.20 -11.02
C SER A 283 -14.08 -7.69 -12.42
N PRO A 284 -14.97 -8.39 -13.14
CA PRO A 284 -14.70 -8.78 -14.53
C PRO A 284 -14.36 -7.61 -15.46
N ASN A 285 -15.03 -6.46 -15.27
CA ASN A 285 -14.75 -5.24 -16.01
C ASN A 285 -13.39 -4.67 -15.64
N MET A 286 -13.05 -4.64 -14.35
CA MET A 286 -11.73 -4.23 -13.87
C MET A 286 -10.62 -5.11 -14.45
N LEU A 287 -10.80 -6.43 -14.57
CA LEU A 287 -9.83 -7.32 -15.21
C LEU A 287 -9.60 -6.96 -16.69
N SER A 288 -10.66 -6.64 -17.41
CA SER A 288 -10.59 -6.21 -18.80
C SER A 288 -9.88 -4.85 -18.94
N TYR A 289 -10.24 -3.93 -18.07
CA TYR A 289 -9.59 -2.62 -17.93
C TYR A 289 -8.08 -2.76 -17.64
N TRP A 290 -7.73 -3.54 -16.62
CA TRP A 290 -6.35 -3.78 -16.20
C TRP A 290 -5.47 -4.29 -17.34
N LYS A 291 -5.96 -5.28 -18.09
CA LYS A 291 -5.24 -5.83 -19.24
C LYS A 291 -5.01 -4.78 -20.33
N ALA A 292 -5.98 -3.91 -20.56
CA ALA A 292 -5.85 -2.82 -21.54
C ALA A 292 -4.87 -1.73 -21.03
N ALA A 293 -5.00 -1.31 -19.76
CA ALA A 293 -4.12 -0.34 -19.14
C ALA A 293 -2.66 -0.78 -19.14
N LYS A 294 -2.38 -2.05 -18.78
CA LYS A 294 -1.01 -2.60 -18.81
C LYS A 294 -0.40 -2.64 -20.22
N LYS A 295 -1.20 -2.86 -21.25
CA LYS A 295 -0.70 -2.75 -22.64
C LYS A 295 -0.27 -1.33 -22.99
N VAL A 296 -1.05 -0.33 -22.56
CA VAL A 296 -0.70 1.08 -22.76
C VAL A 296 0.54 1.44 -21.94
N GLN A 297 0.58 1.08 -20.65
CA GLN A 297 1.72 1.33 -19.77
C GLN A 297 3.02 0.77 -20.35
N ASN A 298 3.02 -0.50 -20.79
CA ASN A 298 4.21 -1.13 -21.37
C ASN A 298 4.77 -0.37 -22.58
N LEU A 299 3.91 0.32 -23.34
CA LEU A 299 4.37 1.17 -24.45
C LEU A 299 5.01 2.47 -23.97
N PHE A 300 4.55 3.04 -22.86
CA PHE A 300 5.20 4.20 -22.24
C PHE A 300 6.56 3.85 -21.64
N ASP A 301 6.66 2.66 -21.05
CA ASP A 301 7.89 2.17 -20.43
C ASP A 301 8.93 1.66 -21.45
N HIS A 302 8.48 1.38 -22.69
CA HIS A 302 9.35 0.89 -23.75
C HIS A 302 10.30 1.99 -24.22
N ARG A 303 11.59 1.88 -23.88
CA ARG A 303 12.65 2.76 -24.41
C ARG A 303 12.94 2.39 -25.85
N VAL A 304 12.79 3.36 -26.75
CA VAL A 304 13.19 3.20 -28.13
C VAL A 304 14.72 3.21 -28.20
N VAL A 305 15.33 2.08 -28.54
CA VAL A 305 16.78 1.95 -28.73
C VAL A 305 17.17 2.18 -30.20
N SER A 306 16.20 2.22 -31.11
CA SER A 306 16.44 2.38 -32.53
C SER A 306 16.76 3.84 -32.89
N SER A 307 17.78 4.03 -33.76
CA SER A 307 18.04 5.31 -34.44
C SER A 307 17.28 5.45 -35.77
N ASN A 308 16.46 4.45 -36.13
CA ASN A 308 15.69 4.44 -37.38
C ASN A 308 14.40 5.28 -37.20
N PHE A 309 14.33 6.40 -37.90
CA PHE A 309 13.20 7.32 -37.84
C PHE A 309 11.86 6.66 -38.18
N LEU A 310 11.81 5.77 -39.15
CA LEU A 310 10.58 5.07 -39.55
C LEU A 310 10.05 4.14 -38.44
N GLU A 311 10.95 3.45 -37.73
CA GLU A 311 10.56 2.58 -36.61
C GLU A 311 10.03 3.41 -35.44
N ILE A 312 10.67 4.54 -35.14
CA ILE A 312 10.21 5.48 -34.11
C ILE A 312 8.81 6.00 -34.45
N GLU A 313 8.59 6.45 -35.68
CA GLU A 313 7.29 6.96 -36.14
C GLU A 313 6.18 5.89 -36.09
N GLN A 314 6.50 4.66 -36.50
CA GLN A 314 5.54 3.55 -36.41
C GLN A 314 5.17 3.23 -34.95
N LEU A 315 6.15 3.26 -34.03
CA LEU A 315 5.90 3.03 -32.60
C LEU A 315 5.01 4.14 -32.00
N GLU A 316 5.30 5.40 -32.32
CA GLU A 316 4.48 6.53 -31.85
C GLU A 316 3.05 6.48 -32.41
N ARG A 317 2.86 6.11 -33.68
CA ARG A 317 1.52 5.90 -34.26
C ARG A 317 0.76 4.80 -33.50
N LYS A 318 1.43 3.65 -33.24
CA LYS A 318 0.83 2.54 -32.48
C LYS A 318 0.48 2.95 -31.05
N LYS A 319 1.34 3.72 -30.39
CA LYS A 319 1.11 4.26 -29.05
C LYS A 319 -0.12 5.17 -29.03
N ASN A 320 -0.18 6.15 -29.95
CA ASN A 320 -1.30 7.08 -30.05
C ASN A 320 -2.62 6.34 -30.35
N GLN A 321 -2.62 5.34 -31.22
CA GLN A 321 -3.80 4.52 -31.50
C GLN A 321 -4.28 3.79 -30.25
N LEU A 322 -3.41 3.08 -29.52
CA LEU A 322 -3.79 2.33 -28.32
C LEU A 322 -4.27 3.24 -27.18
N VAL A 323 -3.66 4.42 -27.03
CA VAL A 323 -4.13 5.45 -26.08
C VAL A 323 -5.53 5.94 -26.46
N ALA A 324 -5.77 6.23 -27.75
CA ALA A 324 -7.08 6.68 -28.23
C ALA A 324 -8.16 5.61 -28.03
N GLU A 325 -7.86 4.33 -28.32
CA GLU A 325 -8.76 3.20 -28.09
C GLU A 325 -9.08 3.03 -26.61
N PHE A 326 -8.06 3.14 -25.74
CA PHE A 326 -8.22 3.05 -24.28
C PHE A 326 -9.10 4.21 -23.75
N ASN A 327 -8.79 5.45 -24.15
CA ASN A 327 -9.52 6.65 -23.72
C ASN A 327 -10.99 6.58 -24.18
N SER A 328 -11.24 6.19 -25.44
CA SER A 328 -12.60 6.03 -25.97
C SER A 328 -13.39 4.96 -25.21
N ARG A 329 -12.75 3.81 -24.93
CA ARG A 329 -13.42 2.68 -24.29
C ARG A 329 -13.73 2.91 -22.81
N TYR A 330 -12.85 3.58 -22.09
CA TYR A 330 -12.92 3.71 -20.63
C TYR A 330 -13.15 5.14 -20.15
N HIS A 331 -13.41 6.08 -21.06
CA HIS A 331 -13.62 7.49 -20.77
C HIS A 331 -12.51 8.07 -19.89
N ARG A 332 -11.26 7.75 -20.23
CA ARG A 332 -10.05 8.28 -19.61
C ARG A 332 -9.37 9.30 -20.54
N PHE A 333 -8.56 10.17 -19.95
CA PHE A 333 -7.72 11.13 -20.67
C PHE A 333 -6.31 10.99 -20.13
N ILE A 334 -5.53 10.09 -20.75
CA ILE A 334 -4.15 9.78 -20.37
C ILE A 334 -3.17 10.22 -21.45
#